data_6a63c5d77080c021a2113846d3086c15
#
_entry.id   6a63c5d77080c021a2113846d3086c15
#
_cell.length_a   1.000
_cell.length_b   1.000
_cell.length_c   1.000
_cell.angle_alpha   90.00
_cell.angle_beta   90.00
_cell.angle_gamma   90.00
#
_symmetry.space_group_name_H-M   'P 1'
#
loop_
_entity.id
_entity.type
_entity.pdbx_description
1 polymer ?
#
loop_
_entity_poly.entity_id
_entity_poly.type
_entity_poly.pdbx_seq_one_letter_code
_entity_poly.pdbx_strand_id
1 'polypeptide(L)'
;MTGSHDKTARVWSTDHIQPLRILAGHLSDVDCCKFHPNGNYVATGSCDRSVRLWDILNGQCVRILTGHKGAIYVLAFSPDGKHLASAGADQRILIWDIGSAAQVCELKGHSDSVYQLVFSRDGSILASGGLDNCVKLWDTGGFDGDGKIAEPQKCLLCSFPTKSTPVHCLHFTRKNLLLGAGPFNA
;
A
#
# COMPACT_ATOMS: atom_id res chain seq x y z
N MET A 1 7.25 -13.68 2.02
CA MET A 1 8.04 -12.66 1.30
C MET A 1 8.62 -11.67 2.30
N THR A 2 9.82 -11.16 2.04
CA THR A 2 10.54 -10.20 2.91
C THR A 2 11.13 -9.08 2.07
N GLY A 3 11.03 -7.83 2.54
CA GLY A 3 11.83 -6.70 2.09
C GLY A 3 13.04 -6.53 2.99
N SER A 4 14.12 -5.92 2.51
CA SER A 4 15.39 -5.83 3.21
C SER A 4 16.13 -4.52 2.94
N HIS A 5 16.98 -4.11 3.89
CA HIS A 5 17.96 -3.02 3.74
C HIS A 5 19.03 -3.28 2.68
N ASP A 6 19.17 -4.53 2.21
CA ASP A 6 20.04 -4.87 1.09
C ASP A 6 19.48 -4.47 -0.28
N LYS A 7 18.39 -3.69 -0.30
CA LYS A 7 17.70 -3.18 -1.50
C LYS A 7 17.02 -4.26 -2.33
N THR A 8 16.84 -5.45 -1.75
CA THR A 8 16.17 -6.58 -2.41
C THR A 8 14.90 -6.97 -1.67
N ALA A 9 13.97 -7.60 -2.40
CA ALA A 9 12.92 -8.39 -1.80
C ALA A 9 13.11 -9.86 -2.15
N ARG A 10 12.69 -10.77 -1.26
CA ARG A 10 12.83 -12.21 -1.46
C ARG A 10 11.49 -12.90 -1.32
N VAL A 11 11.20 -13.76 -2.28
CA VAL A 11 10.02 -14.66 -2.26
C VAL A 11 10.48 -16.02 -1.75
N TRP A 12 9.75 -16.56 -0.77
CA TRP A 12 10.09 -17.81 -0.09
C TRP A 12 9.02 -18.86 -0.31
N SER A 13 9.40 -20.14 -0.31
CA SER A 13 8.50 -21.28 -0.06
C SER A 13 8.60 -21.71 1.39
N THR A 14 7.56 -22.33 1.90
CA THR A 14 7.58 -23.02 3.20
C THR A 14 8.42 -24.29 3.19
N ASP A 15 8.65 -24.86 2.00
CA ASP A 15 9.30 -26.16 1.82
C ASP A 15 10.80 -26.05 1.54
N HIS A 16 11.31 -24.83 1.30
CA HIS A 16 12.70 -24.60 0.91
C HIS A 16 13.37 -23.53 1.78
N ILE A 17 14.62 -23.79 2.20
CA ILE A 17 15.46 -22.85 2.97
C ILE A 17 15.93 -21.70 2.08
N GLN A 18 16.14 -21.95 0.80
CA GLN A 18 16.57 -20.92 -0.14
C GLN A 18 15.40 -20.12 -0.69
N PRO A 19 15.57 -18.82 -0.95
CA PRO A 19 14.52 -18.03 -1.56
C PRO A 19 14.21 -18.51 -2.97
N LEU A 20 12.93 -18.60 -3.34
CA LEU A 20 12.51 -18.95 -4.70
C LEU A 20 12.91 -17.89 -5.71
N ARG A 21 12.87 -16.62 -5.31
CA ARG A 21 13.25 -15.46 -6.13
C ARG A 21 13.89 -14.39 -5.28
N ILE A 22 14.87 -13.71 -5.87
CA ILE A 22 15.47 -12.49 -5.36
C ILE A 22 15.11 -11.38 -6.35
N LEU A 23 14.39 -10.39 -5.87
CA LEU A 23 13.90 -9.25 -6.65
C LEU A 23 14.85 -8.08 -6.38
N ALA A 24 15.81 -7.90 -7.27
CA ALA A 24 16.86 -6.88 -7.18
C ALA A 24 16.62 -5.77 -8.22
N GLY A 25 16.77 -4.51 -7.80
CA GLY A 25 16.63 -3.37 -8.69
C GLY A 25 16.31 -2.06 -7.99
N HIS A 26 15.78 -2.08 -6.74
CA HIS A 26 15.63 -0.87 -5.96
C HIS A 26 16.98 -0.22 -5.66
N LEU A 27 16.97 1.11 -5.55
CA LEU A 27 18.17 1.92 -5.30
C LEU A 27 18.41 2.16 -3.81
N SER A 28 17.42 1.87 -2.96
CA SER A 28 17.46 1.99 -1.50
C SER A 28 16.69 0.86 -0.85
N ASP A 29 16.58 0.88 0.48
CA ASP A 29 15.92 -0.10 1.32
C ASP A 29 14.51 -0.41 0.83
N VAL A 30 14.12 -1.69 0.91
CA VAL A 30 12.77 -2.16 0.60
C VAL A 30 12.01 -2.35 1.91
N ASP A 31 11.12 -1.40 2.22
CA ASP A 31 10.41 -1.36 3.50
C ASP A 31 9.11 -2.17 3.50
N CYS A 32 8.48 -2.30 2.35
CA CYS A 32 7.23 -3.02 2.25
C CYS A 32 7.12 -3.84 0.97
N CYS A 33 6.33 -4.90 1.08
CA CYS A 33 6.07 -5.79 -0.04
C CYS A 33 4.70 -6.47 0.13
N LYS A 34 3.98 -6.69 -0.98
CA LYS A 34 2.66 -7.32 -1.00
C LYS A 34 2.51 -8.21 -2.23
N PHE A 35 1.86 -9.36 -2.06
CA PHE A 35 1.40 -10.18 -3.17
C PHE A 35 0.17 -9.57 -3.81
N HIS A 36 0.15 -9.61 -5.13
CA HIS A 36 -1.07 -9.35 -5.89
C HIS A 36 -2.11 -10.46 -5.62
N PRO A 37 -3.43 -10.16 -5.60
CA PRO A 37 -4.46 -11.17 -5.30
C PRO A 37 -4.44 -12.41 -6.20
N ASN A 38 -3.99 -12.30 -7.46
CA ASN A 38 -3.87 -13.46 -8.37
C ASN A 38 -2.64 -14.34 -8.10
N GLY A 39 -1.73 -13.94 -7.18
CA GLY A 39 -0.53 -14.68 -6.83
C GLY A 39 0.62 -14.64 -7.84
N ASN A 40 0.45 -14.01 -9.02
CA ASN A 40 1.47 -13.99 -10.07
C ASN A 40 2.44 -12.81 -9.97
N TYR A 41 2.03 -11.75 -9.28
CA TYR A 41 2.82 -10.53 -9.14
C TYR A 41 3.07 -10.16 -7.69
N VAL A 42 4.12 -9.39 -7.49
CA VAL A 42 4.50 -8.80 -6.21
C VAL A 42 4.74 -7.32 -6.41
N ALA A 43 4.24 -6.50 -5.49
CA ALA A 43 4.61 -5.10 -5.38
C ALA A 43 5.60 -4.90 -4.22
N THR A 44 6.61 -4.07 -4.44
CA THR A 44 7.58 -3.63 -3.43
C THR A 44 7.61 -2.12 -3.36
N GLY A 45 7.66 -1.57 -2.15
CA GLY A 45 7.83 -0.15 -1.89
C GLY A 45 9.14 0.10 -1.16
N SER A 46 9.81 1.20 -1.52
CA SER A 46 11.18 1.46 -1.09
C SER A 46 11.40 2.91 -0.63
N CYS A 47 12.44 3.10 0.14
CA CYS A 47 13.02 4.40 0.45
C CYS A 47 13.52 5.16 -0.79
N ASP A 48 13.69 4.51 -1.94
CA ASP A 48 13.99 5.16 -3.23
C ASP A 48 12.81 5.92 -3.82
N ARG A 49 11.66 5.94 -3.13
CA ARG A 49 10.40 6.63 -3.50
C ARG A 49 9.69 6.02 -4.69
N SER A 50 10.06 4.81 -5.09
CA SER A 50 9.40 4.07 -6.16
C SER A 50 8.65 2.85 -5.62
N VAL A 51 7.56 2.50 -6.28
CA VAL A 51 6.93 1.19 -6.18
C VAL A 51 7.32 0.40 -7.41
N ARG A 52 7.70 -0.86 -7.23
CA ARG A 52 7.98 -1.78 -8.33
C ARG A 52 7.04 -2.96 -8.31
N LEU A 53 6.55 -3.32 -9.49
CA LEU A 53 5.76 -4.53 -9.70
C LEU A 53 6.64 -5.57 -10.38
N TRP A 54 6.65 -6.78 -9.84
CA TRP A 54 7.49 -7.88 -10.28
C TRP A 54 6.65 -9.09 -10.69
N ASP A 55 7.02 -9.73 -11.77
CA ASP A 55 6.51 -11.04 -12.15
C ASP A 55 7.26 -12.12 -11.33
N ILE A 56 6.52 -12.93 -10.59
CA ILE A 56 7.11 -13.97 -9.73
C ILE A 56 7.72 -15.11 -10.57
N LEU A 57 7.14 -15.40 -11.73
CA LEU A 57 7.58 -16.54 -12.55
C LEU A 57 9.02 -16.36 -13.02
N ASN A 58 9.34 -15.18 -13.54
CA ASN A 58 10.66 -14.87 -14.10
C ASN A 58 11.52 -13.95 -13.20
N GLY A 59 10.95 -13.37 -12.14
CA GLY A 59 11.64 -12.44 -11.23
C GLY A 59 11.92 -11.07 -11.84
N GLN A 60 11.28 -10.71 -12.95
CA GLN A 60 11.54 -9.46 -13.66
C GLN A 60 10.65 -8.32 -13.17
N CYS A 61 11.20 -7.10 -13.14
CA CYS A 61 10.42 -5.90 -12.87
C CYS A 61 9.60 -5.54 -14.11
N VAL A 62 8.27 -5.62 -14.02
CA VAL A 62 7.35 -5.34 -15.13
C VAL A 62 6.86 -3.90 -15.16
N ARG A 63 6.83 -3.22 -14.00
CA ARG A 63 6.41 -1.82 -13.87
C ARG A 63 7.20 -1.11 -12.79
N ILE A 64 7.42 0.19 -12.98
CA ILE A 64 7.97 1.11 -11.97
C ILE A 64 7.00 2.28 -11.87
N LEU A 65 6.47 2.50 -10.67
CA LEU A 65 5.52 3.56 -10.37
C LEU A 65 6.25 4.64 -9.58
N THR A 66 6.29 5.85 -10.13
CA THR A 66 7.01 6.99 -9.56
C THR A 66 6.06 8.17 -9.36
N GLY A 67 6.14 8.84 -8.21
CA GLY A 67 5.27 9.97 -7.87
C GLY A 67 5.35 10.36 -6.40
N HIS A 68 5.75 9.42 -5.53
CA HIS A 68 6.02 9.71 -4.13
C HIS A 68 7.21 10.67 -3.96
N LYS A 69 7.11 11.54 -2.95
CA LYS A 69 8.17 12.49 -2.57
C LYS A 69 8.98 12.02 -1.37
N GLY A 70 8.56 10.95 -0.70
CA GLY A 70 9.20 10.34 0.46
C GLY A 70 9.25 8.82 0.36
N ALA A 71 9.88 8.18 1.34
CA ALA A 71 9.95 6.73 1.48
C ALA A 71 8.55 6.10 1.53
N ILE A 72 8.40 4.90 0.96
CA ILE A 72 7.13 4.19 0.89
C ILE A 72 7.15 3.08 1.93
N TYR A 73 6.26 3.17 2.92
CA TYR A 73 6.22 2.26 4.06
C TYR A 73 5.14 1.20 3.94
N VAL A 74 4.12 1.43 3.12
CA VAL A 74 2.98 0.52 3.04
C VAL A 74 2.39 0.45 1.64
N LEU A 75 1.93 -0.75 1.30
CA LEU A 75 1.24 -1.09 0.05
C LEU A 75 -0.02 -1.88 0.35
N ALA A 76 -1.07 -1.68 -0.43
CA ALA A 76 -2.27 -2.50 -0.40
C ALA A 76 -2.84 -2.67 -1.82
N PHE A 77 -3.11 -3.89 -2.23
CA PHE A 77 -3.87 -4.17 -3.46
C PHE A 77 -5.36 -4.11 -3.19
N SER A 78 -6.11 -3.61 -4.14
CA SER A 78 -7.56 -3.80 -4.17
C SER A 78 -7.90 -5.29 -4.32
N PRO A 79 -9.04 -5.76 -3.79
CA PRO A 79 -9.40 -7.18 -3.84
C PRO A 79 -9.53 -7.76 -5.26
N ASP A 80 -9.91 -6.93 -6.21
CA ASP A 80 -10.02 -7.28 -7.64
C ASP A 80 -8.65 -7.29 -8.37
N GLY A 81 -7.61 -6.73 -7.72
CA GLY A 81 -6.26 -6.65 -8.26
C GLY A 81 -6.05 -5.55 -9.30
N LYS A 82 -7.04 -4.73 -9.61
CA LYS A 82 -6.87 -3.66 -10.61
C LYS A 82 -6.06 -2.48 -10.09
N HIS A 83 -6.18 -2.18 -8.79
CA HIS A 83 -5.57 -1.01 -8.18
C HIS A 83 -4.55 -1.38 -7.09
N LEU A 84 -3.56 -0.52 -6.95
CA LEU A 84 -2.59 -0.57 -5.86
C LEU A 84 -2.60 0.78 -5.15
N ALA A 85 -2.75 0.75 -3.83
CA ALA A 85 -2.54 1.90 -2.96
C ALA A 85 -1.14 1.85 -2.38
N SER A 86 -0.44 2.99 -2.36
CA SER A 86 0.88 3.16 -1.74
C SER A 86 0.90 4.41 -0.87
N ALA A 87 1.61 4.36 0.26
CA ALA A 87 1.76 5.50 1.15
C ALA A 87 3.05 5.39 1.98
N GLY A 88 3.44 6.51 2.62
CA GLY A 88 4.64 6.53 3.45
C GLY A 88 4.94 7.89 4.07
N ALA A 89 6.20 8.30 4.03
CA ALA A 89 6.73 9.48 4.70
C ALA A 89 6.21 10.81 4.13
N ASP A 90 5.72 10.84 2.90
CA ASP A 90 5.22 12.06 2.27
C ASP A 90 3.76 12.39 2.61
N GLN A 91 3.14 11.63 3.55
CA GLN A 91 1.77 11.85 4.05
C GLN A 91 0.67 11.68 3.00
N ARG A 92 1.04 11.16 1.81
CA ARG A 92 0.13 10.98 0.68
C ARG A 92 -0.20 9.52 0.49
N ILE A 93 -1.40 9.27 0.00
CA ILE A 93 -1.79 7.97 -0.50
C ILE A 93 -1.95 8.11 -2.01
N LEU A 94 -1.18 7.37 -2.79
CA LEU A 94 -1.30 7.33 -4.24
C LEU A 94 -1.97 6.03 -4.65
N ILE A 95 -2.97 6.17 -5.52
CA ILE A 95 -3.68 5.03 -6.11
C ILE A 95 -3.23 4.88 -7.55
N TRP A 96 -2.85 3.67 -7.90
CA TRP A 96 -2.32 3.30 -9.20
C TRP A 96 -3.21 2.29 -9.90
N ASP A 97 -3.45 2.47 -11.16
CA ASP A 97 -3.99 1.43 -12.03
C ASP A 97 -2.84 0.50 -12.46
N ILE A 98 -2.99 -0.79 -12.21
CA ILE A 98 -1.93 -1.77 -12.47
C ILE A 98 -1.78 -2.04 -13.97
N GLY A 99 -2.88 -1.97 -14.72
CA GLY A 99 -2.88 -2.22 -16.16
C GLY A 99 -2.09 -1.18 -16.94
N SER A 100 -2.41 0.10 -16.72
CA SER A 100 -1.79 1.24 -17.40
C SER A 100 -0.53 1.75 -16.70
N ALA A 101 -0.27 1.38 -15.45
CA ALA A 101 0.75 1.94 -14.56
C ALA A 101 0.56 3.45 -14.30
N ALA A 102 -0.64 3.97 -14.52
CA ALA A 102 -0.96 5.37 -14.32
C ALA A 102 -1.37 5.64 -12.87
N GLN A 103 -1.07 6.83 -12.39
CA GLN A 103 -1.63 7.34 -11.14
C GLN A 103 -3.07 7.77 -11.39
N VAL A 104 -4.02 7.10 -10.74
CA VAL A 104 -5.47 7.36 -10.82
C VAL A 104 -5.86 8.50 -9.90
N CYS A 105 -5.36 8.45 -8.66
CA CYS A 105 -5.76 9.40 -7.62
C CYS A 105 -4.62 9.68 -6.63
N GLU A 106 -4.68 10.88 -6.03
CA GLU A 106 -3.84 11.28 -4.89
C GLU A 106 -4.76 11.68 -3.74
N LEU A 107 -4.74 10.93 -2.63
CA LEU A 107 -5.53 11.21 -1.44
C LEU A 107 -4.66 11.96 -0.44
N LYS A 108 -5.11 13.16 -0.06
CA LYS A 108 -4.45 14.04 0.90
C LYS A 108 -5.32 14.21 2.14
N GLY A 109 -4.69 14.21 3.30
CA GLY A 109 -5.41 14.43 4.55
C GLY A 109 -4.68 13.97 5.80
N HIS A 110 -3.70 13.06 5.69
CA HIS A 110 -2.80 12.77 6.79
C HIS A 110 -1.83 13.92 7.02
N SER A 111 -1.53 14.20 8.28
CA SER A 111 -0.58 15.25 8.68
C SER A 111 0.79 14.69 9.09
N ASP A 112 0.95 13.37 9.08
CA ASP A 112 2.21 12.68 9.33
C ASP A 112 2.26 11.38 8.50
N SER A 113 3.37 10.64 8.62
CA SER A 113 3.66 9.42 7.87
C SER A 113 2.56 8.38 8.02
N VAL A 114 2.22 7.73 6.90
CA VAL A 114 1.22 6.66 6.82
C VAL A 114 1.91 5.31 6.89
N TYR A 115 1.50 4.47 7.84
CA TYR A 115 2.09 3.15 8.06
C TYR A 115 1.18 1.99 7.72
N GLN A 116 -0.13 2.24 7.59
CA GLN A 116 -1.10 1.19 7.29
C GLN A 116 -2.07 1.61 6.21
N LEU A 117 -2.31 0.66 5.30
CA LEU A 117 -3.34 0.72 4.27
C LEU A 117 -4.02 -0.64 4.19
N VAL A 118 -5.33 -0.64 4.11
CA VAL A 118 -6.11 -1.86 3.89
C VAL A 118 -7.40 -1.54 3.15
N PHE A 119 -7.68 -2.29 2.08
CA PHE A 119 -8.98 -2.23 1.41
C PHE A 119 -10.02 -3.05 2.15
N SER A 120 -11.26 -2.60 2.12
CA SER A 120 -12.41 -3.44 2.47
C SER A 120 -12.52 -4.64 1.51
N ARG A 121 -13.24 -5.66 1.93
CA ARG A 121 -13.34 -6.90 1.16
C ARG A 121 -13.99 -6.72 -0.22
N ASP A 122 -14.95 -5.80 -0.31
CA ASP A 122 -15.65 -5.43 -1.55
C ASP A 122 -14.89 -4.40 -2.39
N GLY A 123 -13.78 -3.86 -1.86
CA GLY A 123 -12.97 -2.86 -2.54
C GLY A 123 -13.55 -1.45 -2.52
N SER A 124 -14.72 -1.22 -1.89
CA SER A 124 -15.40 0.08 -1.89
C SER A 124 -14.78 1.12 -0.96
N ILE A 125 -14.02 0.66 0.05
CA ILE A 125 -13.41 1.52 1.06
C ILE A 125 -11.93 1.18 1.20
N LEU A 126 -11.10 2.21 1.28
CA LEU A 126 -9.72 2.12 1.73
C LEU A 126 -9.63 2.71 3.14
N ALA A 127 -9.02 2.01 4.08
CA ALA A 127 -8.67 2.53 5.39
C ALA A 127 -7.17 2.79 5.46
N SER A 128 -6.80 3.91 6.06
CA SER A 128 -5.41 4.31 6.28
C SER A 128 -5.17 4.69 7.74
N GLY A 129 -3.97 4.45 8.24
CA GLY A 129 -3.54 4.82 9.57
C GLY A 129 -2.08 5.25 9.59
N GLY A 130 -1.76 6.20 10.47
CA GLY A 130 -0.44 6.80 10.50
C GLY A 130 -0.01 7.31 11.88
N LEU A 131 1.12 8.02 11.89
CA LEU A 131 1.68 8.68 13.07
C LEU A 131 0.87 9.92 13.49
N ASP A 132 -0.02 10.42 12.65
CA ASP A 132 -0.91 11.53 12.98
C ASP A 132 -2.03 11.12 13.95
N ASN A 133 -1.98 9.92 14.50
CA ASN A 133 -2.95 9.39 15.45
C ASN A 133 -4.38 9.37 14.89
N CYS A 134 -4.54 9.15 13.60
CA CYS A 134 -5.84 9.11 12.94
C CYS A 134 -5.98 7.84 12.09
N VAL A 135 -7.18 7.29 12.10
CA VAL A 135 -7.66 6.36 11.09
C VAL A 135 -8.57 7.12 10.12
N LYS A 136 -8.28 7.05 8.84
CA LYS A 136 -9.09 7.69 7.80
C LYS A 136 -9.69 6.66 6.87
N LEU A 137 -10.95 6.88 6.47
CA LEU A 137 -11.67 6.07 5.51
C LEU A 137 -11.88 6.86 4.22
N TRP A 138 -11.60 6.21 3.11
CA TRP A 138 -11.66 6.80 1.77
C TRP A 138 -12.59 5.99 0.89
N ASP A 139 -13.46 6.67 0.16
CA ASP A 139 -14.29 6.06 -0.87
C ASP A 139 -13.43 5.72 -2.09
N THR A 140 -13.46 4.47 -2.49
CA THR A 140 -12.75 3.96 -3.66
C THR A 140 -13.68 3.50 -4.79
N GLY A 141 -15.00 3.59 -4.59
CA GLY A 141 -16.00 3.16 -5.57
C GLY A 141 -15.97 3.90 -6.91
N GLY A 142 -15.31 5.07 -6.96
CA GLY A 142 -15.17 5.86 -8.18
C GLY A 142 -13.88 5.57 -8.99
N PHE A 143 -13.05 4.62 -8.58
CA PHE A 143 -11.78 4.34 -9.28
C PHE A 143 -11.96 3.55 -10.58
N ASP A 144 -13.08 2.84 -10.75
CA ASP A 144 -13.38 2.05 -11.96
C ASP A 144 -13.94 2.85 -13.15
N GLY A 145 -14.13 4.17 -12.99
CA GLY A 145 -14.56 5.06 -14.08
C GLY A 145 -13.37 5.59 -14.90
N ASP A 146 -13.68 6.25 -16.05
CA ASP A 146 -12.71 6.75 -17.05
C ASP A 146 -11.53 7.61 -16.52
N GLY A 147 -10.82 7.10 -15.53
CA GLY A 147 -9.43 7.40 -15.23
C GLY A 147 -9.11 8.71 -14.52
N LYS A 148 -10.09 9.53 -14.10
CA LYS A 148 -9.78 10.72 -13.28
C LYS A 148 -10.90 11.01 -12.30
N ILE A 149 -10.65 10.80 -11.02
CA ILE A 149 -11.51 11.37 -9.98
C ILE A 149 -11.37 12.89 -10.07
N ALA A 150 -12.44 13.55 -10.47
CA ALA A 150 -12.46 14.99 -10.70
C ALA A 150 -12.15 15.80 -9.41
N GLU A 151 -12.39 15.21 -8.24
CA GLU A 151 -12.18 15.88 -6.94
C GLU A 151 -11.65 14.89 -5.87
N PRO A 152 -10.33 14.71 -5.74
CA PRO A 152 -9.73 13.81 -4.72
C PRO A 152 -10.12 14.17 -3.28
N GLN A 153 -10.51 15.41 -3.02
CA GLN A 153 -10.93 15.88 -1.70
C GLN A 153 -12.29 15.31 -1.24
N LYS A 154 -13.13 14.84 -2.17
CA LYS A 154 -14.42 14.22 -1.85
C LYS A 154 -14.30 12.73 -1.48
N CYS A 155 -13.16 12.11 -1.67
CA CYS A 155 -12.96 10.70 -1.32
C CYS A 155 -12.85 10.45 0.19
N LEU A 156 -12.54 11.45 1.00
CA LEU A 156 -12.47 11.29 2.46
C LEU A 156 -13.87 11.16 3.03
N LEU A 157 -14.23 9.96 3.49
CA LEU A 157 -15.51 9.68 4.14
C LEU A 157 -15.50 10.10 5.61
N CYS A 158 -14.52 9.64 6.36
CA CYS A 158 -14.41 9.86 7.81
C CYS A 158 -12.96 9.93 8.26
N SER A 159 -12.74 10.63 9.38
CA SER A 159 -11.47 10.66 10.09
C SER A 159 -11.73 10.41 11.59
N PHE A 160 -11.14 9.36 12.13
CA PHE A 160 -11.29 8.96 13.52
C PHE A 160 -9.97 9.18 14.25
N PRO A 161 -9.92 10.14 15.19
CA PRO A 161 -8.74 10.32 16.03
C PRO A 161 -8.63 9.15 17.01
N THR A 162 -7.44 8.62 17.14
CA THR A 162 -7.08 7.64 18.18
C THR A 162 -6.48 8.38 19.36
N LYS A 163 -6.85 8.05 20.58
CA LYS A 163 -6.43 8.72 21.84
C LYS A 163 -4.88 8.90 21.93
N SER A 164 -4.31 9.76 21.08
CA SER A 164 -2.87 10.05 20.99
C SER A 164 -1.98 8.82 20.74
N THR A 165 -2.51 7.80 20.09
CA THR A 165 -1.76 6.57 19.76
C THR A 165 -1.58 6.42 18.25
N PRO A 166 -0.35 6.26 17.75
CA PRO A 166 -0.12 5.97 16.33
C PRO A 166 -0.75 4.64 15.92
N VAL A 167 -1.20 4.59 14.69
CA VAL A 167 -1.85 3.39 14.14
C VAL A 167 -0.82 2.54 13.42
N HIS A 168 -0.50 1.38 13.99
CA HIS A 168 0.51 0.47 13.43
C HIS A 168 -0.09 -0.73 12.70
N CYS A 169 -1.36 -1.06 12.92
CA CYS A 169 -2.03 -2.15 12.24
C CYS A 169 -3.48 -1.81 11.99
N LEU A 170 -3.95 -2.10 10.78
CA LEU A 170 -5.35 -2.04 10.38
C LEU A 170 -5.71 -3.34 9.69
N HIS A 171 -6.89 -3.86 9.97
CA HIS A 171 -7.40 -5.08 9.34
C HIS A 171 -8.91 -5.03 9.19
N PHE A 172 -9.42 -5.31 7.99
CA PHE A 172 -10.84 -5.58 7.78
C PHE A 172 -11.14 -7.06 8.02
N THR A 173 -12.13 -7.31 8.87
CA THR A 173 -12.66 -8.66 9.06
C THR A 173 -13.50 -9.11 7.87
N ARG A 174 -13.87 -10.40 7.83
CA ARG A 174 -14.76 -10.94 6.80
C ARG A 174 -16.16 -10.27 6.75
N LYS A 175 -16.56 -9.59 7.81
CA LYS A 175 -17.83 -8.86 7.94
C LYS A 175 -17.67 -7.35 7.79
N ASN A 176 -16.58 -6.89 7.14
CA ASN A 176 -16.22 -5.48 6.97
C ASN A 176 -16.10 -4.68 8.29
N LEU A 177 -15.84 -5.35 9.42
CA LEU A 177 -15.47 -4.68 10.64
C LEU A 177 -13.99 -4.28 10.58
N LEU A 178 -13.67 -3.00 10.76
CA LEU A 178 -12.31 -2.51 10.82
C LEU A 178 -11.75 -2.64 12.23
N LEU A 179 -10.61 -3.30 12.35
CA LEU A 179 -9.83 -3.41 13.59
C LEU A 179 -8.57 -2.57 13.45
N GLY A 180 -8.28 -1.75 14.46
CA GLY A 180 -7.05 -0.96 14.53
C GLY A 180 -6.27 -1.32 15.80
N ALA A 181 -4.94 -1.35 15.70
CA ALA A 181 -4.03 -1.53 16.83
C ALA A 181 -2.89 -0.52 16.79
N GLY A 182 -2.51 -0.05 17.95
CA GLY A 182 -1.39 0.85 18.18
C GLY A 182 -0.79 0.63 19.56
N PRO A 183 0.36 1.26 19.90
CA PRO A 183 0.94 1.15 21.23
C PRO A 183 -0.02 1.74 22.27
N PHE A 184 -0.12 1.09 23.40
CA PHE A 184 -0.86 1.63 24.54
C PHE A 184 0.09 2.53 25.36
N ASN A 185 -0.18 3.82 25.37
CA ASN A 185 0.47 4.75 26.28
C ASN A 185 -0.45 4.93 27.49
N ALA A 186 -0.04 4.37 28.64
CA ALA A 186 -0.76 4.48 29.91
C ALA A 186 -0.73 5.91 30.44
#